data_87cdb31deac240a394fbcbd13ceae146
#
_entry.id   87cdb31deac240a394fbcbd13ceae146
#
_cell.length_a   1.000
_cell.length_b   1.000
_cell.length_c   1.000
_cell.angle_alpha   90.00
_cell.angle_beta   90.00
_cell.angle_gamma   90.00
#
_symmetry.space_group_name_H-M   'P 1'
#
loop_
_entity.id
_entity.type
_entity.pdbx_description
1 polymer ?
#
loop_
_entity_poly.entity_id
_entity_poly.type
_entity_poly.pdbx_seq_one_letter_code
_entity_poly.pdbx_strand_id
1 'polypeptide(L)'
;ELALWEPNHEKGLLLCDPPYGERIGQSSEIKKIYRTLGQLRQQRFLNWEFSVILAEESPWEEFQLRYDKWHPFRNGAIPCQLYRMLPEPLAESNSQKHSIESVSVNDSAFAQRLKKNLRRLEPWVKKEKIQCYRLYDKDIPEYGVAVDVYGQQIQIQEYDPPKNINLLAAERRLLEVLQVIPEVLNCKPESVILKKRKRQTGLNQYDRLAQTQERLVIEEGGLKFWVNLRDYLDTGIFLDHRPTRSLIREMAENKRLLNLFCYTGTGTVYAAAGGAKSSVSVDLSGNYLGWAKDNFSLNSLDLRRHILVKADCREWIANQKGTFDLIFLDPPTFSNSKSMRGTWDVQRDYVEMLNQVSRLLEKSGALLFSTNNRKFKLDQDSLPNLHFQDLSRALLPPDFARNPKIHQVWKIQRVN
;
A
#
# COMPACT_ATOMS: atom_id res chain seq x y z
N GLU A 1 32.03 9.05 25.78
CA GLU A 1 31.87 8.86 27.25
C GLU A 1 30.77 7.82 27.58
N LEU A 2 29.55 7.92 27.00
CA LEU A 2 28.44 6.97 27.25
C LEU A 2 28.84 5.50 26.99
N ALA A 3 29.60 5.23 25.95
CA ALA A 3 30.05 3.88 25.60
C ALA A 3 30.96 3.21 26.63
N LEU A 4 31.45 3.96 27.62
CA LEU A 4 32.36 3.48 28.66
C LEU A 4 31.65 3.18 29.99
N TRP A 5 30.35 3.39 30.08
CA TRP A 5 29.59 3.14 31.31
C TRP A 5 29.51 1.63 31.61
N GLU A 6 29.71 1.30 32.86
CA GLU A 6 29.58 -0.06 33.39
C GLU A 6 28.69 -0.09 34.63
N PRO A 7 27.93 -1.17 34.82
CA PRO A 7 27.11 -1.32 36.01
C PRO A 7 28.02 -1.52 37.24
N ASN A 8 27.73 -0.80 38.28
CA ASN A 8 28.41 -0.92 39.56
C ASN A 8 27.71 -1.90 40.54
N HIS A 9 26.57 -2.46 40.14
CA HIS A 9 25.76 -3.45 40.87
C HIS A 9 25.14 -4.45 39.87
N GLU A 10 24.78 -5.63 40.38
CA GLU A 10 24.14 -6.68 39.57
C GLU A 10 22.76 -6.29 39.02
N LYS A 11 22.03 -5.48 39.78
CA LYS A 11 20.69 -5.01 39.42
C LYS A 11 20.56 -3.52 39.72
N GLY A 12 19.75 -2.84 38.94
CA GLY A 12 19.50 -1.41 39.12
C GLY A 12 18.50 -0.87 38.12
N LEU A 13 18.37 0.45 38.14
CA LEU A 13 17.57 1.21 37.17
C LEU A 13 18.47 2.17 36.43
N LEU A 14 18.46 2.10 35.12
CA LEU A 14 19.06 3.09 34.21
C LEU A 14 17.94 3.93 33.63
N LEU A 15 17.82 5.19 34.08
CA LEU A 15 16.86 6.15 33.53
C LEU A 15 17.57 7.15 32.65
N CYS A 16 17.11 7.31 31.43
CA CYS A 16 17.68 8.21 30.44
C CYS A 16 16.63 9.20 29.90
N ASP A 17 17.04 10.45 29.72
CA ASP A 17 16.29 11.51 29.04
C ASP A 17 17.19 12.10 27.94
N PRO A 18 17.38 11.37 26.81
CA PRO A 18 18.27 11.80 25.74
C PRO A 18 17.66 12.95 24.92
N PRO A 19 18.46 13.75 24.21
CA PRO A 19 17.97 14.89 23.46
C PRO A 19 16.98 14.46 22.33
N TYR A 20 15.90 15.22 22.16
CA TYR A 20 14.81 14.91 21.21
C TYR A 20 15.02 15.54 19.81
N GLY A 21 16.01 16.42 19.65
CA GLY A 21 16.32 17.04 18.35
C GLY A 21 15.86 18.48 18.14
N GLU A 22 15.06 19.04 19.05
CA GLU A 22 14.56 20.42 18.90
C GLU A 22 15.59 21.49 19.29
N ARG A 23 16.61 21.19 20.10
CA ARG A 23 17.54 22.18 20.68
C ARG A 23 19.02 21.87 20.50
N ILE A 24 19.45 20.65 20.22
CA ILE A 24 20.86 20.25 20.19
C ILE A 24 21.10 19.20 19.09
N GLY A 25 22.01 19.47 18.16
CA GLY A 25 22.63 18.51 17.27
C GLY A 25 21.95 18.25 15.94
N GLN A 26 22.76 17.85 14.97
CA GLN A 26 22.24 17.33 13.70
C GLN A 26 21.54 16.00 13.93
N SER A 27 20.52 15.69 13.14
CA SER A 27 19.76 14.43 13.21
C SER A 27 20.64 13.16 13.25
N SER A 28 21.82 13.19 12.65
CA SER A 28 22.79 12.09 12.66
C SER A 28 23.43 11.83 14.04
N GLU A 29 23.65 12.86 14.86
CA GLU A 29 24.25 12.73 16.19
C GLU A 29 23.26 12.11 17.18
N ILE A 30 22.00 12.51 17.09
CA ILE A 30 20.93 11.95 17.91
C ILE A 30 20.76 10.46 17.65
N LYS A 31 20.72 10.06 16.39
CA LYS A 31 20.68 8.65 16.00
C LYS A 31 21.87 7.85 16.57
N LYS A 32 23.07 8.45 16.58
CA LYS A 32 24.26 7.83 17.15
C LYS A 32 24.14 7.64 18.67
N ILE A 33 23.59 8.64 19.39
CA ILE A 33 23.34 8.54 20.83
C ILE A 33 22.35 7.40 21.12
N TYR A 34 21.25 7.32 20.37
CA TYR A 34 20.23 6.28 20.56
C TYR A 34 20.79 4.88 20.34
N ARG A 35 21.54 4.68 19.26
CA ARG A 35 22.24 3.40 19.00
C ARG A 35 23.21 3.03 20.09
N THR A 36 23.98 4.00 20.58
CA THR A 36 24.95 3.77 21.68
C THR A 36 24.21 3.36 22.96
N LEU A 37 23.11 4.02 23.32
CA LEU A 37 22.31 3.65 24.49
C LEU A 37 21.68 2.26 24.34
N GLY A 38 21.21 1.91 23.15
CA GLY A 38 20.69 0.58 22.87
C GLY A 38 21.74 -0.52 23.00
N GLN A 39 22.93 -0.30 22.47
CA GLN A 39 24.06 -1.22 22.58
C GLN A 39 24.54 -1.36 24.05
N LEU A 40 24.58 -0.25 24.79
CA LEU A 40 24.94 -0.25 26.20
C LEU A 40 23.99 -1.15 27.01
N ARG A 41 22.67 -1.01 26.80
CA ARG A 41 21.65 -1.86 27.43
C ARG A 41 21.87 -3.33 27.09
N GLN A 42 22.05 -3.65 25.82
CA GLN A 42 22.21 -5.04 25.37
C GLN A 42 23.49 -5.70 25.82
N GLN A 43 24.57 -4.97 25.98
CA GLN A 43 25.88 -5.54 26.26
C GLN A 43 26.26 -5.52 27.74
N ARG A 44 25.78 -4.52 28.51
CA ARG A 44 26.27 -4.29 29.86
C ARG A 44 25.21 -4.20 30.94
N PHE A 45 23.98 -3.79 30.60
CA PHE A 45 22.91 -3.54 31.56
C PHE A 45 21.71 -4.49 31.39
N LEU A 46 21.93 -5.74 30.98
CA LEU A 46 20.88 -6.74 30.75
C LEU A 46 20.02 -6.98 31.97
N ASN A 47 20.66 -7.01 33.20
CA ASN A 47 19.98 -7.27 34.44
C ASN A 47 19.39 -6.02 35.11
N TRP A 48 19.45 -4.87 34.42
CA TRP A 48 18.91 -3.62 34.92
C TRP A 48 17.60 -3.28 34.25
N GLU A 49 16.69 -2.67 34.99
CA GLU A 49 15.56 -1.99 34.35
C GLU A 49 16.10 -0.79 33.58
N PHE A 50 15.74 -0.68 32.32
CA PHE A 50 16.11 0.45 31.47
C PHE A 50 14.85 1.24 31.14
N SER A 51 14.84 2.53 31.46
CA SER A 51 13.74 3.43 31.20
C SER A 51 14.24 4.64 30.41
N VAL A 52 13.54 4.99 29.33
CA VAL A 52 13.93 6.12 28.50
C VAL A 52 12.72 7.02 28.21
N ILE A 53 12.95 8.32 28.33
CA ILE A 53 11.96 9.36 28.01
C ILE A 53 12.26 9.85 26.62
N LEU A 54 11.24 9.87 25.74
CA LEU A 54 11.37 10.35 24.38
C LEU A 54 10.19 11.24 24.00
N ALA A 55 10.41 12.24 23.17
CA ALA A 55 9.31 12.92 22.49
C ALA A 55 8.62 11.96 21.51
N GLU A 56 7.33 12.18 21.25
CA GLU A 56 6.53 11.29 20.39
C GLU A 56 7.11 11.11 18.97
N GLU A 57 7.80 12.13 18.47
CA GLU A 57 8.41 12.11 17.13
C GLU A 57 9.86 11.57 17.13
N SER A 58 10.40 11.15 18.27
CA SER A 58 11.78 10.67 18.36
C SER A 58 11.94 9.32 17.64
N PRO A 59 13.09 9.08 16.97
CA PRO A 59 13.33 7.85 16.21
C PRO A 59 13.65 6.67 17.14
N TRP A 60 12.62 6.11 17.78
CA TRP A 60 12.74 4.95 18.67
C TRP A 60 13.52 3.79 18.06
N GLU A 61 13.33 3.55 16.76
CA GLU A 61 13.92 2.42 16.01
C GLU A 61 15.45 2.41 16.11
N GLU A 62 16.05 3.55 16.32
CA GLU A 62 17.50 3.68 16.43
C GLU A 62 18.09 3.05 17.71
N PHE A 63 17.26 2.81 18.74
CA PHE A 63 17.70 2.07 19.94
C PHE A 63 17.92 0.59 19.64
N GLN A 64 17.25 0.01 18.66
CA GLN A 64 17.26 -1.43 18.36
C GLN A 64 16.90 -2.29 19.60
N LEU A 65 16.09 -1.76 20.49
CA LEU A 65 15.60 -2.39 21.71
C LEU A 65 14.11 -2.63 21.62
N ARG A 66 13.64 -3.60 22.43
CA ARG A 66 12.23 -3.81 22.73
C ARG A 66 11.91 -3.20 24.08
N TYR A 67 10.71 -2.66 24.22
CA TYR A 67 10.20 -2.21 25.51
C TYR A 67 9.06 -3.12 25.99
N ASP A 68 8.96 -3.29 27.32
CA ASP A 68 7.90 -4.09 27.93
C ASP A 68 6.65 -3.25 28.19
N LYS A 69 6.84 -1.99 28.55
CA LYS A 69 5.76 -1.03 28.85
C LYS A 69 6.14 0.36 28.35
N TRP A 70 5.13 1.16 28.06
CA TRP A 70 5.30 2.58 27.81
C TRP A 70 4.15 3.38 28.44
N HIS A 71 4.43 4.63 28.81
CA HIS A 71 3.47 5.53 29.44
C HIS A 71 3.53 6.89 28.76
N PRO A 72 2.43 7.41 28.19
CA PRO A 72 2.39 8.75 27.65
C PRO A 72 2.33 9.78 28.77
N PHE A 73 3.04 10.88 28.62
CA PHE A 73 2.97 12.03 29.50
C PHE A 73 3.38 13.29 28.74
N ARG A 74 3.35 14.44 29.41
CA ARG A 74 3.79 15.70 28.80
C ARG A 74 4.96 16.30 29.59
N ASN A 75 6.01 16.66 28.87
CA ASN A 75 7.11 17.45 29.42
C ASN A 75 6.90 18.92 28.98
N GLY A 76 6.18 19.68 29.80
CA GLY A 76 5.69 21.01 29.41
C GLY A 76 4.70 20.92 28.24
N ALA A 77 5.03 21.58 27.13
CA ALA A 77 4.23 21.55 25.91
C ALA A 77 4.49 20.30 25.02
N ILE A 78 5.58 19.58 25.25
CA ILE A 78 6.05 18.48 24.40
C ILE A 78 5.34 17.17 24.81
N PRO A 79 4.64 16.47 23.90
CA PRO A 79 4.14 15.13 24.14
C PRO A 79 5.32 14.16 24.20
N CYS A 80 5.42 13.41 25.30
CA CYS A 80 6.51 12.47 25.58
C CYS A 80 5.97 11.08 25.90
N GLN A 81 6.85 10.10 25.82
CA GLN A 81 6.59 8.70 26.16
C GLN A 81 7.74 8.19 27.03
N LEU A 82 7.41 7.54 28.14
CA LEU A 82 8.37 6.81 28.96
C LEU A 82 8.32 5.34 28.53
N TYR A 83 9.37 4.86 27.93
CA TYR A 83 9.55 3.45 27.57
C TYR A 83 10.29 2.73 28.68
N ARG A 84 9.80 1.56 29.09
CA ARG A 84 10.37 0.73 30.15
C ARG A 84 10.71 -0.65 29.60
N MET A 85 11.93 -1.08 29.85
CA MET A 85 12.45 -2.40 29.56
C MET A 85 12.84 -3.05 30.86
N LEU A 86 12.21 -4.15 31.21
CA LEU A 86 12.50 -4.91 32.41
C LEU A 86 13.84 -5.65 32.29
N PRO A 87 14.48 -6.01 33.41
CA PRO A 87 15.65 -6.88 33.39
C PRO A 87 15.35 -8.19 32.71
N GLU A 88 16.27 -8.65 31.87
CA GLU A 88 16.16 -10.01 31.34
C GLU A 88 16.41 -10.99 32.50
N PRO A 89 15.56 -12.01 32.70
CA PRO A 89 15.80 -12.97 33.76
C PRO A 89 17.14 -13.69 33.48
N LEU A 90 18.05 -13.65 34.47
CA LEU A 90 19.24 -14.49 34.45
C LEU A 90 18.77 -15.94 34.24
N ALA A 91 19.31 -16.60 33.26
CA ALA A 91 19.10 -18.01 33.03
C ALA A 91 19.67 -18.75 34.27
N GLU A 92 18.85 -18.94 35.33
CA GLU A 92 19.16 -19.91 36.35
C GLU A 92 19.27 -21.25 35.68
N SER A 93 20.42 -21.88 35.86
CA SER A 93 20.69 -23.25 35.49
C SER A 93 19.80 -24.18 36.32
N ASN A 94 18.54 -24.24 36.00
CA ASN A 94 17.63 -25.28 36.39
C ASN A 94 16.97 -25.87 35.16
N SER A 95 17.43 -27.06 34.85
CA SER A 95 16.94 -28.00 33.87
C SER A 95 15.48 -28.40 34.15
N GLN A 96 14.59 -27.46 34.01
CA GLN A 96 13.24 -27.73 33.60
C GLN A 96 13.02 -26.95 32.32
N LYS A 97 13.32 -27.62 31.22
CA LYS A 97 12.89 -27.31 29.87
C LYS A 97 11.37 -27.16 29.87
N HIS A 98 10.85 -25.98 30.18
CA HIS A 98 9.83 -25.44 29.33
C HIS A 98 10.61 -24.96 28.10
N SER A 99 10.89 -25.87 27.23
CA SER A 99 11.12 -25.58 25.84
C SER A 99 9.93 -24.69 25.43
N ILE A 100 10.15 -23.36 25.39
CA ILE A 100 9.64 -22.66 24.23
C ILE A 100 10.29 -23.47 23.13
N GLU A 101 9.54 -24.49 22.64
CA GLU A 101 9.83 -25.12 21.38
C GLU A 101 10.17 -23.94 20.50
N SER A 102 11.37 -23.91 19.98
CA SER A 102 11.70 -23.16 18.82
C SER A 102 10.79 -23.76 17.75
N VAL A 103 9.55 -23.31 17.74
CA VAL A 103 8.67 -23.52 16.60
C VAL A 103 9.53 -22.99 15.48
N SER A 104 10.07 -23.89 14.70
CA SER A 104 10.84 -23.55 13.52
C SER A 104 10.03 -22.43 12.87
N VAL A 105 10.66 -21.30 12.57
CA VAL A 105 9.97 -20.15 11.94
C VAL A 105 9.11 -20.63 10.78
N ASN A 106 9.52 -21.76 10.18
CA ASN A 106 8.85 -22.49 9.13
C ASN A 106 7.56 -23.23 9.55
N ASP A 107 7.28 -23.43 10.84
CA ASP A 107 6.12 -24.20 11.34
C ASP A 107 5.03 -23.30 11.95
N SER A 108 5.25 -22.01 11.99
CA SER A 108 4.24 -21.06 12.47
C SER A 108 2.98 -21.08 11.60
N ALA A 109 1.84 -20.72 12.21
CA ALA A 109 0.55 -20.64 11.50
C ALA A 109 0.62 -19.70 10.29
N PHE A 110 1.36 -18.61 10.41
CA PHE A 110 1.58 -17.67 9.32
C PHE A 110 2.41 -18.30 8.19
N ALA A 111 3.54 -18.97 8.54
CA ALA A 111 4.40 -19.64 7.56
C ALA A 111 3.64 -20.72 6.79
N GLN A 112 2.88 -21.58 7.49
CA GLN A 112 2.06 -22.61 6.86
C GLN A 112 1.01 -22.02 5.92
N ARG A 113 0.36 -20.91 6.32
CA ARG A 113 -0.61 -20.21 5.48
C ARG A 113 0.05 -19.60 4.25
N LEU A 114 1.20 -18.96 4.41
CA LEU A 114 1.96 -18.36 3.31
C LEU A 114 2.39 -19.43 2.28
N LYS A 115 2.94 -20.55 2.75
CA LYS A 115 3.29 -21.71 1.91
C LYS A 115 2.08 -22.26 1.15
N LYS A 116 0.91 -22.39 1.83
CA LYS A 116 -0.33 -22.84 1.19
C LYS A 116 -0.79 -21.87 0.09
N ASN A 117 -0.72 -20.57 0.33
CA ASN A 117 -1.06 -19.56 -0.66
C ASN A 117 -0.11 -19.61 -1.86
N LEU A 118 1.19 -19.71 -1.60
CA LEU A 118 2.21 -19.81 -2.64
C LEU A 118 1.92 -21.01 -3.56
N ARG A 119 1.74 -22.22 -3.00
CA ARG A 119 1.40 -23.43 -3.77
C ARG A 119 0.11 -23.27 -4.59
N ARG A 120 -0.89 -22.60 -4.04
CA ARG A 120 -2.17 -22.37 -4.74
C ARG A 120 -2.01 -21.42 -5.93
N LEU A 121 -1.19 -20.37 -5.79
CA LEU A 121 -1.03 -19.33 -6.81
C LEU A 121 0.06 -19.67 -7.84
N GLU A 122 1.04 -20.47 -7.47
CA GLU A 122 2.20 -20.80 -8.31
C GLU A 122 1.86 -21.31 -9.72
N PRO A 123 0.90 -22.23 -9.93
CA PRO A 123 0.54 -22.70 -11.27
C PRO A 123 0.02 -21.55 -12.16
N TRP A 124 -0.82 -20.67 -11.59
CA TRP A 124 -1.33 -19.52 -12.29
C TRP A 124 -0.24 -18.48 -12.56
N VAL A 125 0.58 -18.17 -11.56
CA VAL A 125 1.71 -17.22 -11.68
C VAL A 125 2.66 -17.67 -12.80
N LYS A 126 3.01 -18.95 -12.86
CA LYS A 126 3.88 -19.52 -13.90
C LYS A 126 3.22 -19.49 -15.28
N LYS A 127 1.96 -19.94 -15.37
CA LYS A 127 1.22 -20.00 -16.65
C LYS A 127 1.07 -18.62 -17.29
N GLU A 128 0.64 -17.63 -16.49
CA GLU A 128 0.37 -16.28 -16.97
C GLU A 128 1.61 -15.35 -16.89
N LYS A 129 2.78 -15.89 -16.47
CA LYS A 129 4.03 -15.14 -16.29
C LYS A 129 3.87 -13.89 -15.43
N ILE A 130 3.13 -14.04 -14.32
CA ILE A 130 2.81 -12.94 -13.38
C ILE A 130 4.04 -12.61 -12.54
N GLN A 131 4.50 -11.38 -12.56
CA GLN A 131 5.60 -10.89 -11.71
C GLN A 131 5.10 -10.20 -10.43
N CYS A 132 3.88 -9.65 -10.45
CA CYS A 132 3.34 -8.89 -9.35
C CYS A 132 1.98 -9.43 -8.94
N TYR A 133 1.84 -9.84 -7.66
CA TYR A 133 0.59 -10.45 -7.16
C TYR A 133 0.49 -10.34 -5.64
N ARG A 134 -0.73 -10.42 -5.13
CA ARG A 134 -1.01 -10.50 -3.70
C ARG A 134 -0.89 -11.93 -3.21
N LEU A 135 0.06 -12.18 -2.32
CA LEU A 135 0.29 -13.51 -1.76
C LEU A 135 -0.55 -13.77 -0.51
N TYR A 136 -0.79 -12.73 0.30
CA TYR A 136 -1.51 -12.84 1.58
C TYR A 136 -2.30 -11.56 1.83
N ASP A 137 -3.54 -11.65 2.37
CA ASP A 137 -4.35 -10.50 2.77
C ASP A 137 -5.22 -10.85 3.99
N LYS A 138 -4.68 -10.70 5.20
CA LYS A 138 -5.40 -10.97 6.46
C LYS A 138 -6.05 -12.36 6.51
N ASP A 139 -5.41 -13.34 5.91
CA ASP A 139 -5.93 -14.72 5.84
C ASP A 139 -6.14 -15.35 7.21
N ILE A 140 -5.36 -14.92 8.19
CA ILE A 140 -5.46 -15.23 9.62
C ILE A 140 -5.72 -13.91 10.33
N PRO A 141 -6.81 -13.77 11.08
CA PRO A 141 -7.22 -12.49 11.70
C PRO A 141 -6.14 -11.84 12.58
N GLU A 142 -5.33 -12.67 13.22
CA GLU A 142 -4.25 -12.24 14.11
C GLU A 142 -3.08 -11.59 13.37
N TYR A 143 -2.87 -11.90 12.10
CA TYR A 143 -1.81 -11.33 11.26
C TYR A 143 -2.41 -10.30 10.30
N GLY A 144 -2.60 -9.10 10.81
CA GLY A 144 -3.23 -7.98 10.10
C GLY A 144 -2.35 -7.34 9.03
N VAL A 145 -1.81 -8.14 8.10
CA VAL A 145 -0.95 -7.66 7.03
C VAL A 145 -1.47 -8.05 5.66
N ALA A 146 -1.08 -7.29 4.63
CA ALA A 146 -1.07 -7.77 3.25
C ALA A 146 0.38 -7.97 2.80
N VAL A 147 0.63 -9.00 1.99
CA VAL A 147 1.93 -9.31 1.41
C VAL A 147 1.79 -9.33 -0.10
N ASP A 148 2.43 -8.39 -0.75
CA ASP A 148 2.45 -8.24 -2.20
C ASP A 148 3.85 -8.51 -2.75
N VAL A 149 3.93 -9.34 -3.78
CA VAL A 149 5.17 -9.65 -4.52
C VAL A 149 5.29 -8.68 -5.68
N TYR A 150 6.48 -8.11 -5.89
CA TYR A 150 6.85 -7.28 -7.02
C TYR A 150 8.19 -7.76 -7.61
N GLY A 151 8.14 -8.83 -8.41
CA GLY A 151 9.35 -9.50 -8.89
C GLY A 151 10.17 -10.05 -7.75
N GLN A 152 11.35 -9.46 -7.48
CA GLN A 152 12.22 -9.87 -6.37
C GLN A 152 11.99 -9.07 -5.07
N GLN A 153 11.14 -8.06 -5.10
CA GLN A 153 10.80 -7.24 -3.95
C GLN A 153 9.48 -7.70 -3.33
N ILE A 154 9.40 -7.67 -2.01
CA ILE A 154 8.20 -8.03 -1.25
C ILE A 154 7.74 -6.81 -0.48
N GLN A 155 6.51 -6.39 -0.70
CA GLN A 155 5.91 -5.32 0.09
C GLN A 155 4.98 -5.90 1.14
N ILE A 156 5.18 -5.53 2.38
CA ILE A 156 4.29 -5.82 3.50
C ILE A 156 3.54 -4.53 3.84
N GLN A 157 2.22 -4.59 3.82
CA GLN A 157 1.37 -3.50 4.32
C GLN A 157 0.75 -3.94 5.64
N GLU A 158 1.18 -3.34 6.75
CA GLU A 158 0.55 -3.53 8.03
C GLU A 158 -0.74 -2.71 8.11
N TYR A 159 -1.83 -3.35 8.50
CA TYR A 159 -3.09 -2.67 8.81
C TYR A 159 -3.15 -2.30 10.28
N ASP A 160 -3.74 -1.15 10.59
CA ASP A 160 -3.98 -0.78 11.98
C ASP A 160 -4.73 -1.89 12.71
N PRO A 161 -4.21 -2.36 13.86
CA PRO A 161 -4.88 -3.36 14.65
C PRO A 161 -6.23 -2.82 15.16
N PRO A 162 -7.26 -3.66 15.28
CA PRO A 162 -8.49 -3.29 15.96
C PRO A 162 -8.21 -2.80 17.39
N LYS A 163 -9.01 -1.85 17.88
CA LYS A 163 -8.82 -1.22 19.21
C LYS A 163 -8.76 -2.18 20.40
N ASN A 164 -9.28 -3.38 20.25
CA ASN A 164 -9.31 -4.44 21.27
C ASN A 164 -8.10 -5.41 21.21
N ILE A 165 -7.16 -5.21 20.28
CA ILE A 165 -5.98 -6.06 20.19
C ILE A 165 -4.85 -5.48 21.05
N ASN A 166 -4.18 -6.36 21.80
CA ASN A 166 -2.98 -6.02 22.54
C ASN A 166 -1.86 -5.64 21.54
N LEU A 167 -1.38 -4.40 21.63
CA LEU A 167 -0.36 -3.86 20.73
C LEU A 167 0.93 -4.69 20.74
N LEU A 168 1.37 -5.16 21.91
CA LEU A 168 2.56 -6.02 22.01
C LEU A 168 2.39 -7.35 21.27
N ALA A 169 1.19 -7.93 21.30
CA ALA A 169 0.89 -9.14 20.56
C ALA A 169 0.90 -8.86 19.03
N ALA A 170 0.39 -7.71 18.60
CA ALA A 170 0.44 -7.30 17.19
C ALA A 170 1.89 -7.09 16.71
N GLU A 171 2.73 -6.42 17.51
CA GLU A 171 4.15 -6.22 17.21
C GLU A 171 4.93 -7.54 17.12
N ARG A 172 4.72 -8.47 18.05
CA ARG A 172 5.34 -9.81 18.00
C ARG A 172 4.98 -10.54 16.70
N ARG A 173 3.72 -10.49 16.29
CA ARG A 173 3.26 -11.10 15.03
C ARG A 173 3.85 -10.43 13.81
N LEU A 174 3.98 -9.09 13.82
CA LEU A 174 4.66 -8.38 12.75
C LEU A 174 6.14 -8.79 12.63
N LEU A 175 6.84 -8.93 13.76
CA LEU A 175 8.22 -9.42 13.77
C LEU A 175 8.32 -10.84 13.23
N GLU A 176 7.40 -11.73 13.61
CA GLU A 176 7.30 -13.07 13.04
C GLU A 176 7.08 -13.03 11.51
N VAL A 177 6.18 -12.18 11.02
CA VAL A 177 5.96 -11.98 9.59
C VAL A 177 7.25 -11.59 8.87
N LEU A 178 8.01 -10.63 9.45
CA LEU A 178 9.28 -10.15 8.88
C LEU A 178 10.38 -11.23 8.87
N GLN A 179 10.37 -12.16 9.82
CA GLN A 179 11.28 -13.30 9.87
C GLN A 179 10.88 -14.42 8.92
N VAL A 180 9.58 -14.74 8.85
CA VAL A 180 9.03 -15.84 8.03
C VAL A 180 9.15 -15.57 6.53
N ILE A 181 8.89 -14.32 6.10
CA ILE A 181 8.80 -14.01 4.68
C ILE A 181 10.11 -14.29 3.92
N PRO A 182 11.30 -13.85 4.37
CA PRO A 182 12.56 -14.15 3.69
C PRO A 182 12.81 -15.66 3.56
N GLU A 183 12.50 -16.43 4.60
CA GLU A 183 12.70 -17.89 4.59
C GLU A 183 11.74 -18.61 3.65
N VAL A 184 10.44 -18.30 3.72
CA VAL A 184 9.42 -18.98 2.92
C VAL A 184 9.53 -18.62 1.44
N LEU A 185 9.88 -17.37 1.12
CA LEU A 185 10.01 -16.89 -0.25
C LEU A 185 11.43 -17.01 -0.81
N ASN A 186 12.38 -17.49 0.00
CA ASN A 186 13.79 -17.59 -0.36
C ASN A 186 14.34 -16.28 -0.94
N CYS A 187 14.09 -15.18 -0.26
CA CYS A 187 14.53 -13.85 -0.65
C CYS A 187 15.42 -13.21 0.42
N LYS A 188 16.19 -12.19 0.03
CA LYS A 188 17.02 -11.46 0.97
C LYS A 188 16.15 -10.58 1.89
N PRO A 189 16.49 -10.43 3.19
CA PRO A 189 15.76 -9.53 4.10
C PRO A 189 15.64 -8.10 3.58
N GLU A 190 16.64 -7.58 2.86
CA GLU A 190 16.66 -6.24 2.28
C GLU A 190 15.64 -6.07 1.14
N SER A 191 15.16 -7.18 0.57
CA SER A 191 14.10 -7.19 -0.43
C SER A 191 12.71 -7.00 0.17
N VAL A 192 12.60 -7.04 1.51
CA VAL A 192 11.30 -6.92 2.22
C VAL A 192 11.11 -5.46 2.64
N ILE A 193 10.03 -4.86 2.18
CA ILE A 193 9.69 -3.45 2.42
C ILE A 193 8.42 -3.41 3.26
N LEU A 194 8.52 -2.91 4.49
CA LEU A 194 7.39 -2.72 5.39
C LEU A 194 6.78 -1.34 5.21
N LYS A 195 5.46 -1.27 5.03
CA LYS A 195 4.65 -0.06 5.11
C LYS A 195 3.61 -0.17 6.22
N LYS A 196 3.53 0.82 7.07
CA LYS A 196 2.44 0.95 8.05
C LYS A 196 1.29 1.75 7.42
N ARG A 197 0.14 1.12 7.26
CA ARG A 197 -1.06 1.77 6.74
C ARG A 197 -1.84 2.38 7.90
N LYS A 198 -1.47 3.60 8.30
CA LYS A 198 -2.28 4.36 9.28
C LYS A 198 -3.66 4.64 8.67
N ARG A 199 -4.72 4.53 9.49
CA ARG A 199 -6.06 5.00 9.08
C ARG A 199 -5.93 6.49 8.78
N GLN A 200 -5.99 6.83 7.52
CA GLN A 200 -5.99 8.22 7.10
C GLN A 200 -7.38 8.80 7.33
N THR A 201 -7.46 9.73 8.27
CA THR A 201 -8.62 10.60 8.46
C THR A 201 -8.22 11.96 7.92
N GLY A 202 -8.80 12.39 6.77
CA GLY A 202 -8.63 13.74 6.27
C GLY A 202 -7.77 13.91 5.01
N LEU A 203 -7.12 15.05 4.86
CA LEU A 203 -6.47 15.58 3.65
C LEU A 203 -5.19 14.85 3.18
N ASN A 204 -4.65 13.91 3.97
CA ASN A 204 -3.30 13.36 3.79
C ASN A 204 -3.24 12.08 2.93
N GLN A 205 -4.29 11.76 2.17
CA GLN A 205 -4.36 10.52 1.39
C GLN A 205 -3.29 10.40 0.30
N TYR A 206 -2.69 11.53 -0.10
CA TYR A 206 -1.73 11.62 -1.20
C TYR A 206 -0.34 12.09 -0.75
N ASP A 207 -0.06 12.15 0.56
CA ASP A 207 1.23 12.57 1.07
C ASP A 207 2.30 11.51 0.82
N ARG A 208 3.52 11.97 0.55
CA ARG A 208 4.69 11.10 0.43
C ARG A 208 5.06 10.55 1.81
N LEU A 209 5.22 9.24 1.89
CA LEU A 209 5.68 8.55 3.11
C LEU A 209 7.20 8.66 3.30
N ALA A 210 7.95 8.79 2.20
CA ALA A 210 9.41 8.93 2.16
C ALA A 210 9.84 9.72 0.91
N GLN A 211 11.13 10.00 0.79
CA GLN A 211 11.72 10.74 -0.34
C GLN A 211 12.91 10.00 -0.95
N THR A 212 12.84 8.66 -1.01
CA THR A 212 13.94 7.84 -1.53
C THR A 212 14.12 7.99 -3.03
N GLN A 213 13.03 8.31 -3.74
CA GLN A 213 12.93 8.32 -5.21
C GLN A 213 13.25 6.95 -5.85
N GLU A 214 13.34 5.88 -5.05
CA GLU A 214 13.60 4.54 -5.53
C GLU A 214 12.39 4.01 -6.31
N ARG A 215 12.61 3.74 -7.58
CA ARG A 215 11.60 3.15 -8.47
C ARG A 215 12.17 1.89 -9.10
N LEU A 216 11.32 0.91 -9.31
CA LEU A 216 11.68 -0.30 -10.05
C LEU A 216 10.73 -0.48 -11.24
N VAL A 217 11.22 -1.14 -12.27
CA VAL A 217 10.41 -1.53 -13.42
C VAL A 217 9.90 -2.94 -13.19
N ILE A 218 8.59 -3.11 -13.33
CA ILE A 218 7.94 -4.43 -13.32
C ILE A 218 7.33 -4.69 -14.70
N GLU A 219 7.06 -5.95 -14.98
CA GLU A 219 6.38 -6.37 -16.20
C GLU A 219 5.02 -7.01 -15.87
N GLU A 220 3.98 -6.61 -16.60
CA GLU A 220 2.65 -7.20 -16.54
C GLU A 220 2.05 -7.28 -17.95
N GLY A 221 1.66 -8.49 -18.39
CA GLY A 221 1.07 -8.69 -19.72
C GLY A 221 1.99 -8.33 -20.89
N GLY A 222 3.31 -8.42 -20.69
CA GLY A 222 4.33 -8.02 -21.67
C GLY A 222 4.56 -6.51 -21.75
N LEU A 223 4.00 -5.73 -20.82
CA LEU A 223 4.12 -4.28 -20.72
C LEU A 223 4.91 -3.91 -19.47
N LYS A 224 5.64 -2.81 -19.53
CA LYS A 224 6.53 -2.37 -18.45
C LYS A 224 5.93 -1.19 -17.69
N PHE A 225 6.07 -1.23 -16.38
CA PHE A 225 5.53 -0.18 -15.50
C PHE A 225 6.54 0.19 -14.41
N TRP A 226 6.67 1.49 -14.16
CA TRP A 226 7.36 1.97 -12.98
C TRP A 226 6.50 1.74 -11.75
N VAL A 227 7.09 1.20 -10.68
CA VAL A 227 6.48 1.14 -9.36
C VAL A 227 7.41 1.75 -8.32
N ASN A 228 6.82 2.32 -7.26
CA ASN A 228 7.54 2.84 -6.10
C ASN A 228 6.97 2.17 -4.85
N LEU A 229 7.78 1.38 -4.20
CA LEU A 229 7.37 0.58 -3.05
C LEU A 229 7.62 1.29 -1.71
N ARG A 230 8.23 2.49 -1.69
CA ARG A 230 8.66 3.17 -0.46
C ARG A 230 7.97 4.52 -0.22
N ASP A 231 7.90 5.37 -1.25
CA ASP A 231 7.58 6.79 -1.07
C ASP A 231 6.09 7.10 -1.04
N TYR A 232 5.24 6.27 -1.65
CA TYR A 232 3.80 6.50 -1.76
C TYR A 232 3.03 5.36 -1.11
N LEU A 233 1.82 5.64 -0.65
CA LEU A 233 0.94 4.60 -0.13
C LEU A 233 0.63 3.57 -1.22
N ASP A 234 0.22 4.06 -2.40
CA ASP A 234 -0.04 3.23 -3.57
C ASP A 234 1.24 3.08 -4.41
N THR A 235 1.43 1.92 -5.00
CA THR A 235 2.69 1.51 -5.63
C THR A 235 2.87 1.95 -7.06
N GLY A 236 1.85 2.54 -7.68
CA GLY A 236 1.84 2.92 -9.09
C GLY A 236 1.07 1.97 -9.98
N ILE A 237 0.64 0.80 -9.47
CA ILE A 237 -0.22 -0.14 -10.18
C ILE A 237 -1.14 -0.84 -9.20
N PHE A 238 -2.43 -0.97 -9.53
CA PHE A 238 -3.40 -1.73 -8.76
C PHE A 238 -3.43 -3.18 -9.25
N LEU A 239 -2.96 -4.11 -8.44
CA LEU A 239 -2.80 -5.52 -8.82
C LEU A 239 -4.13 -6.22 -9.09
N ASP A 240 -5.18 -5.83 -8.39
CA ASP A 240 -6.55 -6.35 -8.54
C ASP A 240 -7.17 -5.97 -9.89
N HIS A 241 -6.75 -4.86 -10.51
CA HIS A 241 -7.23 -4.41 -11.82
C HIS A 241 -6.52 -5.07 -13.02
N ARG A 242 -5.66 -6.06 -12.82
CA ARG A 242 -4.97 -6.78 -13.91
C ARG A 242 -5.94 -7.32 -14.96
N PRO A 243 -7.02 -8.05 -14.62
CA PRO A 243 -7.99 -8.52 -15.62
C PRO A 243 -8.75 -7.38 -16.30
N THR A 244 -9.06 -6.31 -15.58
CA THR A 244 -9.71 -5.11 -16.15
C THR A 244 -8.81 -4.46 -17.21
N ARG A 245 -7.51 -4.33 -16.94
CA ARG A 245 -6.54 -3.82 -17.92
C ARG A 245 -6.44 -4.73 -19.15
N SER A 246 -6.46 -6.05 -18.96
CA SER A 246 -6.48 -7.01 -20.08
C SER A 246 -7.73 -6.86 -20.93
N LEU A 247 -8.91 -6.69 -20.30
CA LEU A 247 -10.15 -6.42 -21.01
C LEU A 247 -10.10 -5.09 -21.81
N ILE A 248 -9.52 -4.03 -21.22
CA ILE A 248 -9.29 -2.76 -21.94
C ILE A 248 -8.45 -3.00 -23.19
N ARG A 249 -7.37 -3.80 -23.10
CA ARG A 249 -6.52 -4.15 -24.24
C ARG A 249 -7.29 -4.88 -25.34
N GLU A 250 -8.11 -5.87 -24.97
CA GLU A 250 -8.94 -6.64 -25.90
C GLU A 250 -9.98 -5.78 -26.64
N MET A 251 -10.52 -4.78 -25.92
CA MET A 251 -11.55 -3.89 -26.46
C MET A 251 -11.00 -2.70 -27.28
N ALA A 252 -9.69 -2.46 -27.26
CA ALA A 252 -9.12 -1.18 -27.69
C ALA A 252 -8.81 -1.07 -29.17
N GLU A 253 -8.82 -2.18 -29.94
CA GLU A 253 -8.40 -2.17 -31.34
C GLU A 253 -9.18 -1.13 -32.17
N ASN A 254 -8.43 -0.23 -32.84
CA ASN A 254 -8.95 0.89 -33.63
C ASN A 254 -9.89 1.86 -32.90
N LYS A 255 -9.91 1.84 -31.54
CA LYS A 255 -10.77 2.67 -30.69
C LYS A 255 -10.09 3.95 -30.21
N ARG A 256 -10.89 4.98 -29.98
CA ARG A 256 -10.51 6.18 -29.23
C ARG A 256 -10.85 5.95 -27.78
N LEU A 257 -9.82 5.91 -26.91
CA LEU A 257 -10.00 5.70 -25.46
C LEU A 257 -10.10 7.02 -24.72
N LEU A 258 -11.03 7.11 -23.78
CA LEU A 258 -11.01 8.08 -22.67
C LEU A 258 -10.72 7.35 -21.35
N ASN A 259 -9.66 7.74 -20.66
CA ASN A 259 -9.30 7.21 -19.35
C ASN A 259 -9.42 8.31 -18.29
N LEU A 260 -10.45 8.24 -17.46
CA LEU A 260 -10.78 9.22 -16.41
C LEU A 260 -10.30 8.73 -15.04
N PHE A 261 -9.74 9.63 -14.25
CA PHE A 261 -9.00 9.31 -13.01
C PHE A 261 -7.86 8.34 -13.33
N CYS A 262 -7.09 8.68 -14.36
CA CYS A 262 -6.19 7.74 -15.03
C CYS A 262 -5.00 7.30 -14.17
N TYR A 263 -4.75 7.94 -13.04
CA TYR A 263 -3.65 7.65 -12.12
C TYR A 263 -2.30 7.63 -12.88
N THR A 264 -1.57 6.53 -12.85
CA THR A 264 -0.30 6.35 -13.55
C THR A 264 -0.45 5.87 -15.01
N GLY A 265 -1.66 5.93 -15.56
CA GLY A 265 -1.94 5.66 -16.98
C GLY A 265 -1.84 4.19 -17.39
N THR A 266 -1.83 3.23 -16.46
CA THR A 266 -1.67 1.79 -16.79
C THR A 266 -2.74 1.27 -17.73
N GLY A 267 -4.01 1.68 -17.56
CA GLY A 267 -5.11 1.33 -18.47
C GLY A 267 -4.88 1.83 -19.89
N THR A 268 -4.31 3.02 -20.04
CA THR A 268 -3.98 3.61 -21.35
C THR A 268 -2.84 2.86 -22.02
N VAL A 269 -1.81 2.43 -21.28
CA VAL A 269 -0.72 1.61 -21.83
C VAL A 269 -1.27 0.30 -22.37
N TYR A 270 -2.17 -0.36 -21.64
CA TYR A 270 -2.83 -1.57 -22.12
C TYR A 270 -3.69 -1.33 -23.38
N ALA A 271 -4.45 -0.24 -23.42
CA ALA A 271 -5.24 0.12 -24.59
C ALA A 271 -4.35 0.38 -25.83
N ALA A 272 -3.25 1.11 -25.66
CA ALA A 272 -2.31 1.36 -26.76
C ALA A 272 -1.70 0.07 -27.29
N ALA A 273 -1.31 -0.85 -26.40
CA ALA A 273 -0.83 -2.19 -26.76
C ALA A 273 -1.90 -3.06 -27.44
N GLY A 274 -3.19 -2.79 -27.18
CA GLY A 274 -4.34 -3.39 -27.86
C GLY A 274 -4.72 -2.73 -29.16
N GLY A 275 -3.93 -1.78 -29.69
CA GLY A 275 -4.18 -1.14 -30.95
C GLY A 275 -5.12 0.07 -30.90
N ALA A 276 -5.25 0.73 -29.73
CA ALA A 276 -6.02 1.97 -29.64
C ALA A 276 -5.51 3.01 -30.64
N LYS A 277 -6.44 3.61 -31.42
CA LYS A 277 -6.12 4.65 -32.40
C LYS A 277 -5.57 5.91 -31.70
N SER A 278 -6.14 6.28 -30.60
CA SER A 278 -5.74 7.42 -29.75
C SER A 278 -6.32 7.29 -28.36
N SER A 279 -5.79 8.05 -27.42
CA SER A 279 -6.36 8.15 -26.08
C SER A 279 -6.24 9.55 -25.49
N VAL A 280 -7.17 9.87 -24.59
CA VAL A 280 -7.09 11.01 -23.68
C VAL A 280 -7.15 10.44 -22.26
N SER A 281 -6.14 10.75 -21.45
CA SER A 281 -6.04 10.34 -20.04
C SER A 281 -6.08 11.56 -19.16
N VAL A 282 -7.06 11.63 -18.26
CA VAL A 282 -7.33 12.80 -17.42
C VAL A 282 -7.11 12.45 -15.97
N ASP A 283 -6.34 13.26 -15.26
CA ASP A 283 -6.14 13.18 -13.80
C ASP A 283 -5.87 14.56 -13.21
N LEU A 284 -6.27 14.74 -11.96
CA LEU A 284 -6.04 15.99 -11.23
C LEU A 284 -4.57 16.15 -10.81
N SER A 285 -3.89 15.03 -10.53
CA SER A 285 -2.54 14.98 -9.97
C SER A 285 -1.46 15.09 -11.06
N GLY A 286 -0.75 16.22 -11.07
CA GLY A 286 0.41 16.38 -11.94
C GLY A 286 1.52 15.35 -11.69
N ASN A 287 1.68 14.86 -10.44
CA ASN A 287 2.64 13.82 -10.10
C ASN A 287 2.27 12.49 -10.75
N TYR A 288 1.00 12.10 -10.71
CA TYR A 288 0.55 10.86 -11.34
C TYR A 288 0.61 10.94 -12.87
N LEU A 289 0.32 12.11 -13.46
CA LEU A 289 0.49 12.31 -14.89
C LEU A 289 1.97 12.30 -15.32
N GLY A 290 2.88 12.81 -14.49
CA GLY A 290 4.32 12.65 -14.70
C GLY A 290 4.71 11.17 -14.71
N TRP A 291 4.20 10.39 -13.78
CA TRP A 291 4.41 8.94 -13.73
C TRP A 291 3.77 8.22 -14.91
N ALA A 292 2.56 8.63 -15.33
CA ALA A 292 1.92 8.10 -16.54
C ALA A 292 2.79 8.36 -17.78
N LYS A 293 3.37 9.55 -17.92
CA LYS A 293 4.31 9.89 -19.00
C LYS A 293 5.52 8.95 -19.00
N ASP A 294 6.08 8.65 -17.83
CA ASP A 294 7.20 7.72 -17.70
C ASP A 294 6.79 6.29 -18.12
N ASN A 295 5.59 5.83 -17.73
CA ASN A 295 5.05 4.55 -18.16
C ASN A 295 4.80 4.50 -19.69
N PHE A 296 4.32 5.61 -20.27
CA PHE A 296 4.15 5.73 -21.72
C PHE A 296 5.49 5.62 -22.44
N SER A 297 6.52 6.29 -21.91
CA SER A 297 7.89 6.22 -22.45
C SER A 297 8.47 4.82 -22.39
N LEU A 298 8.29 4.08 -21.27
CA LEU A 298 8.73 2.69 -21.13
C LEU A 298 8.15 1.75 -22.19
N ASN A 299 6.94 2.06 -22.67
CA ASN A 299 6.21 1.26 -23.66
C ASN A 299 6.17 1.91 -25.05
N SER A 300 6.99 2.92 -25.29
CA SER A 300 7.15 3.60 -26.58
C SER A 300 5.85 4.20 -27.14
N LEU A 301 4.95 4.69 -26.28
CA LEU A 301 3.72 5.33 -26.70
C LEU A 301 4.00 6.73 -27.28
N ASP A 302 3.38 7.03 -28.41
CA ASP A 302 3.44 8.36 -29.04
C ASP A 302 2.49 9.33 -28.30
N LEU A 303 3.06 10.31 -27.58
CA LEU A 303 2.31 11.31 -26.83
C LEU A 303 1.43 12.24 -27.69
N ARG A 304 1.62 12.27 -29.02
CA ARG A 304 0.73 13.00 -29.93
C ARG A 304 -0.60 12.25 -30.12
N ARG A 305 -0.59 10.93 -29.95
CA ARG A 305 -1.77 10.06 -30.05
C ARG A 305 -2.38 9.74 -28.68
N HIS A 306 -1.55 9.68 -27.63
CA HIS A 306 -1.93 9.32 -26.26
C HIS A 306 -1.71 10.51 -25.35
N ILE A 307 -2.73 11.37 -25.25
CA ILE A 307 -2.66 12.68 -24.60
C ILE A 307 -2.89 12.57 -23.11
N LEU A 308 -2.08 13.27 -22.32
CA LEU A 308 -2.25 13.44 -20.86
C LEU A 308 -2.82 14.82 -20.55
N VAL A 309 -3.87 14.89 -19.76
CA VAL A 309 -4.57 16.15 -19.39
C VAL A 309 -4.62 16.28 -17.88
N LYS A 310 -4.08 17.38 -17.36
CA LYS A 310 -4.21 17.73 -15.96
C LYS A 310 -5.48 18.56 -15.74
N ALA A 311 -6.52 17.93 -15.19
CA ALA A 311 -7.79 18.59 -14.90
C ALA A 311 -8.60 17.83 -13.84
N ASP A 312 -9.55 18.51 -13.20
CA ASP A 312 -10.65 17.82 -12.49
C ASP A 312 -11.50 17.11 -13.54
N CYS A 313 -11.67 15.78 -13.42
CA CYS A 313 -12.41 14.98 -14.38
C CYS A 313 -13.85 15.47 -14.57
N ARG A 314 -14.51 15.95 -13.53
CA ARG A 314 -15.89 16.47 -13.60
C ARG A 314 -15.97 17.74 -14.45
N GLU A 315 -15.10 18.70 -14.20
CA GLU A 315 -15.02 19.93 -14.96
C GLU A 315 -14.62 19.66 -16.41
N TRP A 316 -13.68 18.73 -16.62
CA TRP A 316 -13.22 18.36 -17.94
C TRP A 316 -14.34 17.73 -18.76
N ILE A 317 -15.09 16.74 -18.20
CA ILE A 317 -16.23 16.08 -18.85
C ILE A 317 -17.31 17.11 -19.27
N ALA A 318 -17.63 18.04 -18.38
CA ALA A 318 -18.66 19.06 -18.64
C ALA A 318 -18.34 19.94 -19.85
N ASN A 319 -17.06 20.15 -20.16
CA ASN A 319 -16.60 21.01 -21.25
C ASN A 319 -16.26 20.23 -22.56
N GLN A 320 -16.38 18.89 -22.57
CA GLN A 320 -16.07 18.08 -23.75
C GLN A 320 -17.25 17.99 -24.72
N LYS A 321 -16.93 18.06 -26.02
CA LYS A 321 -17.90 17.91 -27.12
C LYS A 321 -17.64 16.67 -28.00
N GLY A 322 -16.46 16.07 -27.89
CA GLY A 322 -16.09 14.88 -28.65
C GLY A 322 -16.64 13.60 -28.05
N THR A 323 -16.61 12.51 -28.80
CA THR A 323 -17.04 11.18 -28.37
C THR A 323 -15.89 10.17 -28.41
N PHE A 324 -16.03 9.09 -27.64
CA PHE A 324 -15.05 8.02 -27.48
C PHE A 324 -15.70 6.66 -27.68
N ASP A 325 -14.95 5.73 -28.25
CA ASP A 325 -15.43 4.39 -28.51
C ASP A 325 -15.31 3.47 -27.30
N LEU A 326 -14.34 3.78 -26.41
CA LEU A 326 -14.09 3.09 -25.15
C LEU A 326 -13.79 4.13 -24.07
N ILE A 327 -14.48 4.01 -22.94
CA ILE A 327 -14.23 4.86 -21.77
C ILE A 327 -13.88 3.97 -20.58
N PHE A 328 -12.83 4.30 -19.85
CA PHE A 328 -12.52 3.72 -18.54
C PHE A 328 -12.68 4.79 -17.48
N LEU A 329 -13.51 4.51 -16.48
CA LEU A 329 -13.86 5.41 -15.38
C LEU A 329 -13.65 4.70 -14.06
N ASP A 330 -12.58 5.08 -13.34
CA ASP A 330 -12.20 4.49 -12.06
C ASP A 330 -12.01 5.58 -10.98
N PRO A 331 -13.09 6.21 -10.52
CA PRO A 331 -13.01 7.30 -9.58
C PRO A 331 -12.62 6.81 -8.18
N PRO A 332 -11.94 7.65 -7.36
CA PRO A 332 -11.67 7.33 -5.97
C PRO A 332 -12.99 7.16 -5.18
N THR A 333 -12.97 6.36 -4.12
CA THR A 333 -14.15 6.22 -3.22
C THR A 333 -14.57 7.57 -2.64
N PHE A 334 -13.60 8.37 -2.21
CA PHE A 334 -13.79 9.70 -1.65
C PHE A 334 -12.63 10.61 -2.03
N SER A 335 -12.90 11.89 -2.27
CA SER A 335 -11.86 12.91 -2.45
C SER A 335 -12.33 14.27 -1.94
N ASN A 336 -11.42 14.95 -1.26
CA ASN A 336 -11.57 16.32 -0.77
C ASN A 336 -10.35 17.19 -1.13
N SER A 337 -9.71 16.92 -2.26
CA SER A 337 -8.53 17.64 -2.72
C SER A 337 -8.77 19.16 -2.77
N LYS A 338 -7.80 19.95 -2.30
CA LYS A 338 -7.84 21.44 -2.39
C LYS A 338 -7.92 21.95 -3.82
N SER A 339 -7.50 21.16 -4.80
CA SER A 339 -7.54 21.48 -6.24
C SER A 339 -8.88 21.13 -6.89
N MET A 340 -9.85 20.64 -6.14
CA MET A 340 -11.15 20.20 -6.59
C MET A 340 -12.24 21.11 -6.04
N ARG A 341 -13.26 21.45 -6.82
CA ARG A 341 -14.43 22.17 -6.32
C ARG A 341 -15.36 21.24 -5.54
N GLY A 342 -15.45 21.43 -4.23
CA GLY A 342 -16.25 20.62 -3.32
C GLY A 342 -15.62 19.26 -3.03
N THR A 343 -16.44 18.31 -2.57
CA THR A 343 -16.04 16.96 -2.23
C THR A 343 -16.62 15.98 -3.24
N TRP A 344 -15.93 14.87 -3.43
CA TRP A 344 -16.39 13.74 -4.20
C TRP A 344 -16.68 12.55 -3.28
N ASP A 345 -17.82 11.89 -3.46
CA ASP A 345 -18.16 10.60 -2.87
C ASP A 345 -18.78 9.72 -3.96
N VAL A 346 -18.18 8.56 -4.25
CA VAL A 346 -18.59 7.72 -5.37
C VAL A 346 -20.04 7.27 -5.24
N GLN A 347 -20.52 6.92 -4.03
CA GLN A 347 -21.90 6.48 -3.83
C GLN A 347 -22.93 7.60 -4.03
N ARG A 348 -22.57 8.82 -3.69
CA ARG A 348 -23.42 10.00 -3.84
C ARG A 348 -23.46 10.50 -5.28
N ASP A 349 -22.28 10.54 -5.93
CA ASP A 349 -22.07 11.35 -7.12
C ASP A 349 -22.02 10.54 -8.43
N TYR A 350 -22.00 9.19 -8.36
CA TYR A 350 -21.82 8.34 -9.55
C TYR A 350 -22.94 8.48 -10.59
N VAL A 351 -24.20 8.70 -10.18
CA VAL A 351 -25.36 8.82 -11.10
C VAL A 351 -25.15 10.01 -12.03
N GLU A 352 -24.82 11.17 -11.47
CA GLU A 352 -24.54 12.37 -12.25
C GLU A 352 -23.32 12.16 -13.15
N MET A 353 -22.25 11.59 -12.60
CA MET A 353 -21.02 11.28 -13.35
C MET A 353 -21.30 10.36 -14.53
N LEU A 354 -22.02 9.24 -14.34
CA LEU A 354 -22.33 8.31 -15.41
C LEU A 354 -23.23 8.95 -16.49
N ASN A 355 -24.21 9.78 -16.11
CA ASN A 355 -25.03 10.54 -17.02
C ASN A 355 -24.18 11.51 -17.87
N GLN A 356 -23.20 12.17 -17.28
CA GLN A 356 -22.32 13.11 -17.99
C GLN A 356 -21.33 12.36 -18.91
N VAL A 357 -20.72 11.29 -18.43
CA VAL A 357 -19.75 10.49 -19.21
C VAL A 357 -20.42 9.76 -20.36
N SER A 358 -21.64 9.26 -20.17
CA SER A 358 -22.37 8.54 -21.22
C SER A 358 -22.65 9.41 -22.46
N ARG A 359 -22.72 10.74 -22.32
CA ARG A 359 -22.85 11.65 -23.46
C ARG A 359 -21.60 11.67 -24.36
N LEU A 360 -20.43 11.37 -23.74
CA LEU A 360 -19.15 11.25 -24.47
C LEU A 360 -18.94 9.85 -25.08
N LEU A 361 -19.87 8.91 -24.85
CA LEU A 361 -19.78 7.55 -25.36
C LEU A 361 -20.43 7.47 -26.76
N GLU A 362 -19.71 6.89 -27.74
CA GLU A 362 -20.30 6.55 -29.03
C GLU A 362 -21.49 5.61 -28.89
N LYS A 363 -22.41 5.61 -29.86
CA LYS A 363 -23.60 4.75 -29.82
C LYS A 363 -23.26 3.26 -29.66
N SER A 364 -22.22 2.78 -30.36
CA SER A 364 -21.71 1.41 -30.24
C SER A 364 -20.56 1.27 -29.26
N GLY A 365 -20.27 2.31 -28.49
CA GLY A 365 -19.17 2.35 -27.55
C GLY A 365 -19.44 1.55 -26.25
N ALA A 366 -18.40 1.38 -25.47
CA ALA A 366 -18.50 0.78 -24.13
C ALA A 366 -17.78 1.64 -23.10
N LEU A 367 -18.41 1.76 -21.92
CA LEU A 367 -17.85 2.37 -20.74
C LEU A 367 -17.58 1.25 -19.71
N LEU A 368 -16.35 1.16 -19.22
CA LEU A 368 -15.99 0.36 -18.08
C LEU A 368 -15.97 1.27 -16.86
N PHE A 369 -16.88 1.07 -15.94
CA PHE A 369 -16.94 1.76 -14.65
C PHE A 369 -16.46 0.84 -13.55
N SER A 370 -15.52 1.28 -12.73
CA SER A 370 -15.04 0.54 -11.57
C SER A 370 -15.09 1.36 -10.29
N THR A 371 -15.16 0.66 -9.17
CA THR A 371 -15.02 1.27 -7.82
C THR A 371 -14.52 0.26 -6.81
N ASN A 372 -13.67 0.71 -5.89
CA ASN A 372 -13.20 -0.07 -4.74
C ASN A 372 -14.02 0.17 -3.46
N ASN A 373 -15.15 0.88 -3.55
CA ASN A 373 -16.06 1.04 -2.43
C ASN A 373 -16.82 -0.25 -2.17
N ARG A 374 -16.45 -0.98 -1.12
CA ARG A 374 -17.06 -2.28 -0.74
C ARG A 374 -18.57 -2.22 -0.44
N LYS A 375 -19.08 -1.03 -0.12
CA LYS A 375 -20.49 -0.80 0.19
C LYS A 375 -21.27 -0.20 -0.98
N PHE A 376 -20.62 -0.03 -2.13
CA PHE A 376 -21.25 0.56 -3.29
C PHE A 376 -22.48 -0.26 -3.75
N LYS A 377 -23.53 0.45 -4.06
CA LYS A 377 -24.78 -0.10 -4.60
C LYS A 377 -25.14 0.67 -5.86
N LEU A 378 -25.16 -0.05 -6.97
CA LEU A 378 -25.61 0.49 -8.24
C LEU A 378 -27.13 0.56 -8.27
N ASP A 379 -27.67 1.75 -8.50
CA ASP A 379 -29.10 1.98 -8.77
C ASP A 379 -29.27 2.16 -10.28
N GLN A 380 -29.73 1.11 -10.95
CA GLN A 380 -29.94 1.12 -12.40
C GLN A 380 -31.19 1.91 -12.80
N ASP A 381 -32.18 1.98 -11.91
CA ASP A 381 -33.43 2.69 -12.18
C ASP A 381 -33.22 4.20 -12.35
N SER A 382 -32.20 4.75 -11.68
CA SER A 382 -31.77 6.15 -11.85
C SER A 382 -31.04 6.42 -13.17
N LEU A 383 -30.75 5.39 -13.99
CA LEU A 383 -29.95 5.47 -15.22
C LEU A 383 -30.65 4.71 -16.38
N PRO A 384 -31.91 5.02 -16.70
CA PRO A 384 -32.73 4.21 -17.65
C PRO A 384 -32.19 4.14 -19.07
N ASN A 385 -31.31 5.09 -19.46
CA ASN A 385 -30.73 5.13 -20.79
C ASN A 385 -29.43 4.32 -20.93
N LEU A 386 -29.06 3.59 -19.87
CA LEU A 386 -27.83 2.79 -19.81
C LEU A 386 -28.14 1.33 -19.51
N HIS A 387 -27.45 0.44 -20.21
CA HIS A 387 -27.47 -0.99 -19.97
C HIS A 387 -26.19 -1.39 -19.22
N PHE A 388 -26.35 -2.16 -18.14
CA PHE A 388 -25.27 -2.57 -17.24
C PHE A 388 -25.04 -4.07 -17.32
N GLN A 389 -23.79 -4.46 -17.48
CA GLN A 389 -23.33 -5.84 -17.35
C GLN A 389 -22.32 -5.87 -16.19
N ASP A 390 -22.64 -6.57 -15.10
CA ASP A 390 -21.71 -6.77 -13.98
C ASP A 390 -20.59 -7.75 -14.38
N LEU A 391 -19.36 -7.27 -14.34
CA LEU A 391 -18.15 -8.02 -14.64
C LEU A 391 -17.29 -8.28 -13.40
N SER A 392 -17.73 -7.86 -12.22
CA SER A 392 -16.94 -7.88 -10.98
C SER A 392 -16.37 -9.26 -10.67
N ARG A 393 -17.19 -10.31 -10.83
CA ARG A 393 -16.74 -11.69 -10.58
C ARG A 393 -15.82 -12.22 -11.67
N ALA A 394 -16.08 -11.89 -12.94
CA ALA A 394 -15.30 -12.33 -14.07
C ALA A 394 -13.90 -11.70 -14.09
N LEU A 395 -13.79 -10.47 -13.61
CA LEU A 395 -12.56 -9.69 -13.56
C LEU A 395 -11.84 -9.77 -12.19
N LEU A 396 -12.26 -10.64 -11.30
CA LEU A 396 -11.57 -10.86 -10.02
C LEU A 396 -10.39 -11.81 -10.23
N PRO A 397 -9.13 -11.35 -10.04
CA PRO A 397 -7.98 -12.21 -10.24
C PRO A 397 -7.80 -13.22 -9.10
N PRO A 398 -7.15 -14.38 -9.35
CA PRO A 398 -7.01 -15.46 -8.37
C PRO A 398 -6.34 -15.07 -7.04
N ASP A 399 -5.42 -14.12 -7.08
CA ASP A 399 -4.70 -13.59 -5.91
C ASP A 399 -5.60 -12.74 -4.99
N PHE A 400 -6.72 -12.23 -5.50
CA PHE A 400 -7.73 -11.50 -4.72
C PHE A 400 -9.02 -12.31 -4.47
N ALA A 401 -9.08 -13.58 -4.83
CA ALA A 401 -10.29 -14.42 -4.71
C ALA A 401 -10.91 -14.44 -3.29
N ARG A 402 -10.13 -14.17 -2.24
CA ARG A 402 -10.61 -14.09 -0.85
C ARG A 402 -11.30 -12.79 -0.50
N ASN A 403 -11.11 -11.77 -1.32
CA ASN A 403 -11.72 -10.45 -1.15
C ASN A 403 -12.53 -10.07 -2.39
N PRO A 404 -13.67 -10.76 -2.64
CA PRO A 404 -14.45 -10.58 -3.86
C PRO A 404 -15.05 -9.18 -4.02
N LYS A 405 -14.97 -8.36 -2.97
CA LYS A 405 -15.39 -6.96 -2.97
C LYS A 405 -14.20 -6.01 -2.98
N ILE A 406 -13.03 -6.44 -3.46
CA ILE A 406 -11.85 -5.55 -3.56
C ILE A 406 -12.13 -4.40 -4.52
N HIS A 407 -12.78 -4.72 -5.63
CA HIS A 407 -13.37 -3.77 -6.57
C HIS A 407 -14.66 -4.36 -7.17
N GLN A 408 -15.45 -3.50 -7.79
CA GLN A 408 -16.60 -3.86 -8.59
C GLN A 408 -16.42 -3.21 -9.96
N VAL A 409 -16.80 -3.91 -11.05
CA VAL A 409 -16.63 -3.44 -12.43
C VAL A 409 -17.88 -3.72 -13.24
N TRP A 410 -18.37 -2.70 -13.93
CA TRP A 410 -19.49 -2.84 -14.88
C TRP A 410 -19.07 -2.41 -16.26
N LYS A 411 -19.49 -3.18 -17.27
CA LYS A 411 -19.52 -2.72 -18.65
C LYS A 411 -20.87 -2.06 -18.89
N ILE A 412 -20.85 -0.83 -19.35
CA ILE A 412 -22.01 0.01 -19.55
C ILE A 412 -22.10 0.39 -21.04
N GLN A 413 -23.29 0.33 -21.59
CA GLN A 413 -23.59 0.72 -22.97
C GLN A 413 -24.84 1.61 -22.97
N ARG A 414 -24.97 2.47 -23.99
CA ARG A 414 -26.19 3.26 -24.17
C ARG A 414 -27.32 2.36 -24.66
N VAL A 415 -28.51 2.52 -24.12
CA VAL A 415 -29.73 1.95 -24.69
C VAL A 415 -30.04 2.74 -25.95
N ASN A 416 -30.25 2.06 -27.08
CA ASN A 416 -30.59 2.70 -28.36
C ASN A 416 -31.99 3.33 -28.37
#